data_a8e5bdd28e70ceb8926462606fd8803d
#
_entry.id   a8e5bdd28e70ceb8926462606fd8803d
#
_cell.length_a   1.000
_cell.length_b   1.000
_cell.length_c   1.000
_cell.angle_alpha   90.00
_cell.angle_beta   90.00
_cell.angle_gamma   90.00
#
_symmetry.space_group_name_H-M   'P 1'
#
loop_
_entity.id
_entity.type
_entity.pdbx_description
1 polymer ?
#
loop_
_entity_poly.entity_id
_entity_poly.type
_entity_poly.pdbx_seq_one_letter_code
_entity_poly.pdbx_strand_id
1 'polypeptide(L)'
;MSRFAIKQDRVIQGIKDLYEHKRAEICSRLDEFKEMWQAGTEEQIFCELVFCILTPMARGAMCSKAVENMTRSGILFKGNCAEIAKELTGARFINKKAAYIVEARDKILHGNPVSLRSILGKINDGYQAREWLVRHVKGIGYKEAGHFLRNIGFNQDLAILDRHILKNLKKLAVIDSFPDSLSRRQYLTIEVKMQEFSEAVHIPMSHLDFVLWYKETGEILK
;
A
#
# COMPACT_ATOMS: atom_id res chain seq x y z
N MET A 1 -34.50 -5.86 18.00
CA MET A 1 -33.07 -5.81 17.51
C MET A 1 -32.18 -6.44 18.56
N SER A 2 -31.31 -7.38 18.17
CA SER A 2 -30.43 -8.04 19.15
C SER A 2 -29.36 -7.08 19.66
N ARG A 3 -28.85 -7.30 20.87
CA ARG A 3 -27.78 -6.50 21.49
C ARG A 3 -26.51 -6.46 20.62
N PHE A 4 -26.32 -7.47 19.76
CA PHE A 4 -25.25 -7.57 18.76
C PHE A 4 -25.45 -6.61 17.58
N ALA A 5 -26.66 -6.51 17.03
CA ALA A 5 -26.97 -5.58 15.94
C ALA A 5 -26.76 -4.12 16.36
N ILE A 6 -27.25 -3.75 17.56
CA ILE A 6 -27.08 -2.38 18.11
C ILE A 6 -25.59 -2.02 18.32
N LYS A 7 -24.75 -2.99 18.70
CA LYS A 7 -23.31 -2.76 18.88
C LYS A 7 -22.60 -2.57 17.53
N GLN A 8 -23.02 -3.32 16.52
CA GLN A 8 -22.47 -3.23 15.17
C GLN A 8 -22.85 -1.90 14.51
N ASP A 9 -24.10 -1.47 14.64
CA ASP A 9 -24.58 -0.17 14.15
C ASP A 9 -23.78 1.00 14.74
N ARG A 10 -23.50 0.97 16.06
CA ARG A 10 -22.67 2.00 16.72
C ARG A 10 -21.24 2.04 16.20
N VAL A 11 -20.65 0.88 15.91
CA VAL A 11 -19.27 0.81 15.36
C VAL A 11 -19.23 1.36 13.94
N ILE A 12 -20.22 1.03 13.13
CA ILE A 12 -20.36 1.55 11.75
C ILE A 12 -20.59 3.06 11.79
N GLN A 13 -21.47 3.55 12.67
CA GLN A 13 -21.68 4.99 12.81
C GLN A 13 -20.39 5.71 13.21
N GLY A 14 -19.62 5.17 14.15
CA GLY A 14 -18.31 5.75 14.52
C GLY A 14 -17.30 5.80 13.39
N ILE A 15 -17.38 4.87 12.41
CA ILE A 15 -16.55 4.93 11.20
C ILE A 15 -17.04 6.03 10.25
N LYS A 16 -18.35 6.20 10.08
CA LYS A 16 -18.93 7.27 9.28
C LYS A 16 -18.60 8.64 9.84
N ASP A 17 -18.74 8.81 11.15
CA ASP A 17 -18.41 10.07 11.84
C ASP A 17 -16.91 10.41 11.69
N LEU A 18 -16.03 9.40 11.82
CA LEU A 18 -14.61 9.56 11.62
C LEU A 18 -14.28 9.92 10.17
N TYR A 19 -14.95 9.29 9.22
CA TYR A 19 -14.79 9.59 7.80
C TYR A 19 -15.16 11.03 7.49
N GLU A 20 -16.32 11.51 7.95
CA GLU A 20 -16.74 12.90 7.72
C GLU A 20 -15.73 13.88 8.31
N HIS A 21 -15.19 13.58 9.50
CA HIS A 21 -14.17 14.43 10.13
C HIS A 21 -12.83 14.43 9.36
N LYS A 22 -12.46 13.34 8.71
CA LYS A 22 -11.16 13.17 8.04
C LYS A 22 -11.22 13.25 6.52
N ARG A 23 -12.41 13.39 5.94
CA ARG A 23 -12.64 13.35 4.50
C ARG A 23 -11.77 14.32 3.72
N ALA A 24 -11.67 15.56 4.17
CA ALA A 24 -10.86 16.57 3.49
C ALA A 24 -9.38 16.22 3.45
N GLU A 25 -8.83 15.71 4.58
CA GLU A 25 -7.44 15.29 4.68
C GLU A 25 -7.16 14.05 3.81
N ILE A 26 -8.10 13.10 3.78
CA ILE A 26 -8.03 11.91 2.92
C ILE A 26 -8.05 12.30 1.44
N CYS A 27 -8.98 13.18 1.03
CA CYS A 27 -9.05 13.67 -0.35
C CYS A 27 -7.74 14.34 -0.77
N SER A 28 -7.21 15.25 0.07
CA SER A 28 -5.93 15.91 -0.20
C SER A 28 -4.80 14.91 -0.43
N ARG A 29 -4.72 13.87 0.40
CA ARG A 29 -3.70 12.82 0.27
C ARG A 29 -3.87 12.01 -1.02
N LEU A 30 -5.08 11.66 -1.38
CA LEU A 30 -5.36 10.94 -2.62
C LEU A 30 -5.08 11.78 -3.87
N ASP A 31 -5.27 13.09 -3.79
CA ASP A 31 -4.94 14.00 -4.89
C ASP A 31 -3.41 14.15 -5.05
N GLU A 32 -2.63 14.23 -3.96
CA GLU A 32 -1.17 14.15 -4.02
C GLU A 32 -0.68 12.87 -4.72
N PHE A 33 -1.34 11.73 -4.48
CA PHE A 33 -1.02 10.48 -5.17
C PHE A 33 -1.35 10.54 -6.67
N LYS A 34 -2.49 11.15 -7.07
CA LYS A 34 -2.82 11.35 -8.49
C LYS A 34 -1.78 12.22 -9.20
N GLU A 35 -1.31 13.27 -8.52
CA GLU A 35 -0.23 14.13 -9.03
C GLU A 35 1.06 13.33 -9.25
N MET A 36 1.38 12.38 -8.37
CA MET A 36 2.54 11.50 -8.55
C MET A 36 2.44 10.71 -9.85
N TRP A 37 1.27 10.18 -10.21
CA TRP A 37 1.07 9.48 -11.48
C TRP A 37 1.16 10.42 -12.69
N GLN A 38 0.60 11.60 -12.59
CA GLN A 38 0.51 12.55 -13.71
C GLN A 38 1.85 13.25 -13.99
N ALA A 39 2.53 13.72 -12.98
CA ALA A 39 3.67 14.63 -13.07
C ALA A 39 4.96 14.12 -12.40
N GLY A 40 4.90 13.06 -11.59
CA GLY A 40 6.08 12.50 -10.91
C GLY A 40 7.11 11.93 -11.90
N THR A 41 8.38 11.96 -11.55
CA THR A 41 9.45 11.35 -12.34
C THR A 41 9.49 9.82 -12.16
N GLU A 42 10.17 9.11 -13.07
CA GLU A 42 10.40 7.66 -12.93
C GLU A 42 11.16 7.33 -11.63
N GLU A 43 12.10 8.19 -11.23
CA GLU A 43 12.83 8.04 -9.98
C GLU A 43 11.90 8.17 -8.75
N GLN A 44 10.96 9.12 -8.78
CA GLN A 44 9.97 9.27 -7.71
C GLN A 44 9.04 8.06 -7.63
N ILE A 45 8.56 7.55 -8.77
CA ILE A 45 7.77 6.31 -8.83
C ILE A 45 8.58 5.13 -8.30
N PHE A 46 9.85 5.04 -8.66
CA PHE A 46 10.74 4.00 -8.13
C PHE A 46 10.95 4.12 -6.61
N CYS A 47 11.08 5.33 -6.07
CA CYS A 47 11.15 5.56 -4.62
C CYS A 47 9.91 5.00 -3.89
N GLU A 48 8.71 5.18 -4.45
CA GLU A 48 7.48 4.58 -3.88
C GLU A 48 7.50 3.04 -3.97
N LEU A 49 8.00 2.47 -5.04
CA LEU A 49 8.17 1.02 -5.16
C LEU A 49 9.13 0.49 -4.09
N VAL A 50 10.27 1.15 -3.89
CA VAL A 50 11.25 0.80 -2.85
C VAL A 50 10.64 0.93 -1.46
N PHE A 51 9.88 1.99 -1.19
CA PHE A 51 9.14 2.12 0.06
C PHE A 51 8.25 0.89 0.31
N CYS A 52 7.49 0.45 -0.69
CA CYS A 52 6.63 -0.74 -0.58
C CYS A 52 7.42 -2.04 -0.41
N ILE A 53 8.57 -2.21 -1.06
CA ILE A 53 9.49 -3.35 -0.82
C ILE A 53 9.98 -3.38 0.64
N LEU A 54 10.12 -2.22 1.26
CA LEU A 54 10.62 -2.11 2.64
C LEU A 54 9.54 -2.35 3.70
N THR A 55 8.26 -2.09 3.42
CA THR A 55 7.17 -2.14 4.42
C THR A 55 6.90 -3.50 5.07
N PRO A 56 7.11 -4.69 4.44
CA PRO A 56 6.88 -5.96 5.13
C PRO A 56 7.67 -6.05 6.43
N MET A 57 6.95 -6.24 7.56
CA MET A 57 7.51 -6.38 8.91
C MET A 57 8.39 -5.18 9.35
N ALA A 58 8.11 -3.97 8.85
CA ALA A 58 8.80 -2.74 9.23
C ALA A 58 7.78 -1.62 9.49
N ARG A 59 8.20 -0.58 10.22
CA ARG A 59 7.39 0.62 10.46
C ARG A 59 7.47 1.55 9.24
N GLY A 60 6.33 2.07 8.77
CA GLY A 60 6.28 2.96 7.60
C GLY A 60 7.21 4.17 7.70
N ALA A 61 7.23 4.86 8.86
CA ALA A 61 8.11 6.00 9.09
C ALA A 61 9.61 5.65 8.91
N MET A 62 10.03 4.44 9.37
CA MET A 62 11.41 3.96 9.13
C MET A 62 11.67 3.74 7.64
N CYS A 63 10.71 3.14 6.93
CA CYS A 63 10.84 2.89 5.50
C CYS A 63 10.96 4.21 4.72
N SER A 64 10.13 5.21 5.02
CA SER A 64 10.19 6.53 4.39
C SER A 64 11.54 7.20 4.62
N LYS A 65 12.02 7.19 5.87
CA LYS A 65 13.33 7.78 6.20
C LYS A 65 14.50 7.08 5.50
N ALA A 66 14.45 5.74 5.40
CA ALA A 66 15.47 4.98 4.69
C ALA A 66 15.48 5.33 3.19
N VAL A 67 14.31 5.38 2.54
CA VAL A 67 14.20 5.80 1.13
C VAL A 67 14.72 7.21 0.95
N GLU A 68 14.33 8.16 1.79
CA GLU A 68 14.80 9.54 1.73
C GLU A 68 16.33 9.65 1.85
N ASN A 69 16.94 8.96 2.81
CA ASN A 69 18.38 8.96 3.00
C ASN A 69 19.11 8.38 1.79
N MET A 70 18.66 7.21 1.28
CA MET A 70 19.25 6.55 0.11
C MET A 70 19.09 7.40 -1.16
N THR A 71 17.98 8.12 -1.30
CA THR A 71 17.74 9.04 -2.42
C THR A 71 18.68 10.23 -2.35
N ARG A 72 18.78 10.88 -1.18
CA ARG A 72 19.63 12.04 -0.95
C ARG A 72 21.11 11.74 -1.17
N SER A 73 21.59 10.58 -0.74
CA SER A 73 22.97 10.14 -0.92
C SER A 73 23.26 9.59 -2.33
N GLY A 74 22.23 9.36 -3.15
CA GLY A 74 22.33 8.72 -4.46
C GLY A 74 22.54 7.20 -4.40
N ILE A 75 22.67 6.62 -3.21
CA ILE A 75 22.87 5.17 -3.01
C ILE A 75 21.72 4.36 -3.59
N LEU A 76 20.50 4.87 -3.53
CA LEU A 76 19.33 4.19 -4.10
C LEU A 76 19.52 3.86 -5.59
N PHE A 77 20.11 4.76 -6.34
CA PHE A 77 20.22 4.68 -7.80
C PHE A 77 21.53 4.06 -8.28
N LYS A 78 22.59 4.09 -7.47
CA LYS A 78 23.94 3.67 -7.87
C LYS A 78 24.61 2.68 -6.92
N GLY A 79 24.12 2.57 -5.67
CA GLY A 79 24.73 1.74 -4.64
C GLY A 79 24.57 0.26 -4.90
N ASN A 80 25.50 -0.51 -4.36
CA ASN A 80 25.43 -1.97 -4.35
C ASN A 80 24.59 -2.49 -3.17
N CYS A 81 24.35 -3.81 -3.13
CA CYS A 81 23.53 -4.42 -2.07
C CYS A 81 24.05 -4.14 -0.64
N ALA A 82 25.39 -4.09 -0.47
CA ALA A 82 25.98 -3.88 0.86
C ALA A 82 25.80 -2.43 1.33
N GLU A 83 25.88 -1.46 0.41
CA GLU A 83 25.64 -0.04 0.70
C GLU A 83 24.16 0.20 1.04
N ILE A 84 23.24 -0.33 0.26
CA ILE A 84 21.79 -0.25 0.54
C ILE A 84 21.48 -0.93 1.88
N ALA A 85 22.04 -2.10 2.17
CA ALA A 85 21.81 -2.81 3.41
C ALA A 85 22.20 -2.00 4.66
N LYS A 86 23.24 -1.18 4.58
CA LYS A 86 23.67 -0.30 5.68
C LYS A 86 22.61 0.78 6.02
N GLU A 87 21.87 1.26 5.02
CA GLU A 87 20.80 2.25 5.22
C GLU A 87 19.52 1.66 5.82
N LEU A 88 19.37 0.33 5.79
CA LEU A 88 18.18 -0.38 6.28
C LEU A 88 18.26 -0.77 7.75
N THR A 89 19.01 -0.02 8.57
CA THR A 89 19.24 -0.33 9.99
C THR A 89 17.93 -0.49 10.75
N GLY A 90 17.79 -1.59 11.51
CA GLY A 90 16.58 -1.88 12.29
C GLY A 90 15.44 -2.53 11.51
N ALA A 91 15.53 -2.71 10.20
CA ALA A 91 14.57 -3.48 9.42
C ALA A 91 14.84 -5.00 9.54
N ARG A 92 13.80 -5.81 9.35
CA ARG A 92 13.97 -7.26 9.19
C ARG A 92 14.38 -7.60 7.75
N PHE A 93 15.17 -8.69 7.59
CA PHE A 93 15.57 -9.21 6.29
C PHE A 93 16.35 -8.20 5.41
N ILE A 94 17.21 -7.41 6.03
CA ILE A 94 18.00 -6.33 5.42
C ILE A 94 18.65 -6.77 4.11
N ASN A 95 19.42 -7.86 4.10
CA ASN A 95 20.14 -8.33 2.93
C ASN A 95 19.20 -8.75 1.78
N LYS A 96 18.06 -9.39 2.10
CA LYS A 96 17.07 -9.75 1.09
C LYS A 96 16.41 -8.51 0.49
N LYS A 97 16.02 -7.55 1.33
CA LYS A 97 15.43 -6.30 0.87
C LYS A 97 16.38 -5.49 0.00
N ALA A 98 17.65 -5.38 0.41
CA ALA A 98 18.68 -4.72 -0.40
C ALA A 98 18.84 -5.38 -1.77
N ALA A 99 18.90 -6.71 -1.81
CA ALA A 99 18.98 -7.45 -3.07
C ALA A 99 17.74 -7.23 -3.96
N TYR A 100 16.53 -7.19 -3.38
CA TYR A 100 15.29 -6.92 -4.12
C TYR A 100 15.27 -5.50 -4.69
N ILE A 101 15.76 -4.51 -3.94
CA ILE A 101 15.85 -3.12 -4.41
C ILE A 101 16.82 -3.02 -5.59
N VAL A 102 18.01 -3.61 -5.50
CA VAL A 102 18.98 -3.61 -6.61
C VAL A 102 18.42 -4.31 -7.83
N GLU A 103 17.82 -5.49 -7.68
CA GLU A 103 17.20 -6.22 -8.79
C GLU A 103 16.07 -5.43 -9.45
N ALA A 104 15.19 -4.79 -8.64
CA ALA A 104 14.11 -3.96 -9.14
C ALA A 104 14.66 -2.73 -9.89
N ARG A 105 15.67 -2.05 -9.33
CA ARG A 105 16.33 -0.92 -9.97
C ARG A 105 16.92 -1.29 -11.33
N ASP A 106 17.71 -2.36 -11.36
CA ASP A 106 18.41 -2.77 -12.59
C ASP A 106 17.42 -3.18 -13.68
N LYS A 107 16.30 -3.80 -13.33
CA LYS A 107 15.23 -4.14 -14.28
C LYS A 107 14.43 -2.93 -14.76
N ILE A 108 14.11 -2.00 -13.86
CA ILE A 108 13.12 -0.93 -14.11
C ILE A 108 13.80 0.34 -14.63
N LEU A 109 14.93 0.74 -14.04
CA LEU A 109 15.61 1.98 -14.41
C LEU A 109 16.75 1.79 -15.41
N HIS A 110 17.47 0.66 -15.36
CA HIS A 110 18.69 0.45 -16.14
C HIS A 110 18.55 -0.60 -17.24
N GLY A 111 17.62 -1.53 -17.11
CA GLY A 111 17.57 -2.73 -17.95
C GLY A 111 16.69 -2.67 -19.19
N ASN A 112 15.90 -1.61 -19.36
CA ASN A 112 14.97 -1.52 -20.48
C ASN A 112 14.65 -0.05 -20.82
N PRO A 113 14.54 0.32 -22.11
CA PRO A 113 14.04 1.63 -22.50
C PRO A 113 12.57 1.87 -22.10
N VAL A 114 11.90 0.88 -21.50
CA VAL A 114 10.49 0.96 -21.11
C VAL A 114 10.39 1.23 -19.62
N SER A 115 10.00 2.45 -19.26
CA SER A 115 9.79 2.88 -17.89
C SER A 115 8.64 2.12 -17.20
N LEU A 116 8.64 2.10 -15.86
CA LEU A 116 7.56 1.50 -15.08
C LEU A 116 6.20 2.15 -15.40
N ARG A 117 6.18 3.47 -15.59
CA ARG A 117 4.99 4.21 -16.03
C ARG A 117 4.48 3.70 -17.39
N SER A 118 5.39 3.49 -18.35
CA SER A 118 5.02 2.97 -19.66
C SER A 118 4.49 1.54 -19.60
N ILE A 119 5.04 0.70 -18.73
CA ILE A 119 4.56 -0.68 -18.52
C ILE A 119 3.15 -0.64 -17.93
N LEU A 120 2.97 0.09 -16.81
CA LEU A 120 1.68 0.18 -16.13
C LEU A 120 0.63 0.88 -16.98
N GLY A 121 0.99 1.94 -17.69
CA GLY A 121 0.09 2.68 -18.59
C GLY A 121 -0.45 1.83 -19.75
N LYS A 122 0.31 0.85 -20.23
CA LYS A 122 -0.16 -0.12 -21.24
C LYS A 122 -1.18 -1.13 -20.65
N ILE A 123 -1.04 -1.47 -19.37
CA ILE A 123 -1.94 -2.38 -18.69
C ILE A 123 -3.30 -1.71 -18.44
N ASN A 124 -3.29 -0.45 -18.05
CA ASN A 124 -4.46 0.42 -17.81
C ASN A 124 -5.59 -0.19 -16.95
N ASP A 125 -5.25 -1.20 -16.13
CA ASP A 125 -6.15 -1.89 -15.19
C ASP A 125 -5.41 -2.19 -13.90
N GLY A 126 -5.97 -1.77 -12.76
CA GLY A 126 -5.33 -1.90 -11.46
C GLY A 126 -5.11 -3.34 -11.01
N TYR A 127 -6.06 -4.24 -11.29
CA TYR A 127 -5.93 -5.65 -10.92
C TYR A 127 -4.85 -6.34 -11.74
N GLN A 128 -4.79 -6.08 -13.04
CA GLN A 128 -3.74 -6.61 -13.92
C GLN A 128 -2.38 -6.00 -13.59
N ALA A 129 -2.32 -4.71 -13.26
CA ALA A 129 -1.10 -4.04 -12.81
C ALA A 129 -0.56 -4.67 -11.51
N ARG A 130 -1.44 -4.95 -10.55
CA ARG A 130 -1.09 -5.68 -9.32
C ARG A 130 -0.54 -7.08 -9.62
N GLU A 131 -1.19 -7.85 -10.48
CA GLU A 131 -0.70 -9.17 -10.89
C GLU A 131 0.67 -9.08 -11.56
N TRP A 132 0.88 -8.06 -12.39
CA TRP A 132 2.18 -7.83 -13.03
C TRP A 132 3.27 -7.54 -11.99
N LEU A 133 3.03 -6.64 -11.05
CA LEU A 133 3.97 -6.30 -9.98
C LEU A 133 4.35 -7.52 -9.14
N VAL A 134 3.36 -8.31 -8.70
CA VAL A 134 3.60 -9.51 -7.89
C VAL A 134 4.44 -10.55 -8.63
N ARG A 135 4.31 -10.65 -9.95
CA ARG A 135 5.10 -11.60 -10.75
C ARG A 135 6.50 -11.13 -11.09
N HIS A 136 6.71 -9.83 -11.24
CA HIS A 136 7.95 -9.30 -11.80
C HIS A 136 8.85 -8.58 -10.79
N VAL A 137 8.32 -8.17 -9.63
CA VAL A 137 9.07 -7.45 -8.60
C VAL A 137 9.21 -8.31 -7.35
N LYS A 138 10.41 -8.74 -7.04
CA LYS A 138 10.68 -9.51 -5.82
C LYS A 138 10.43 -8.67 -4.56
N GLY A 139 9.85 -9.29 -3.54
CA GLY A 139 9.52 -8.62 -2.28
C GLY A 139 8.19 -7.88 -2.27
N ILE A 140 7.46 -7.89 -3.39
CA ILE A 140 6.11 -7.33 -3.52
C ILE A 140 5.08 -8.46 -3.53
N GLY A 141 4.18 -8.45 -2.53
CA GLY A 141 2.97 -9.27 -2.50
C GLY A 141 1.74 -8.47 -2.92
N TYR A 142 0.55 -9.07 -2.79
CA TYR A 142 -0.72 -8.41 -3.15
C TYR A 142 -0.95 -7.11 -2.40
N LYS A 143 -0.66 -7.10 -1.10
CA LYS A 143 -0.79 -5.93 -0.22
C LYS A 143 0.17 -4.81 -0.64
N GLU A 144 1.44 -5.14 -0.83
CA GLU A 144 2.46 -4.16 -1.21
C GLU A 144 2.22 -3.61 -2.62
N ALA A 145 1.75 -4.43 -3.55
CA ALA A 145 1.41 -3.99 -4.90
C ALA A 145 0.19 -3.05 -4.91
N GLY A 146 -0.87 -3.37 -4.15
CA GLY A 146 -2.01 -2.46 -3.98
C GLY A 146 -1.59 -1.14 -3.33
N HIS A 147 -0.75 -1.20 -2.30
CA HIS A 147 -0.20 -0.03 -1.62
C HIS A 147 0.60 0.87 -2.57
N PHE A 148 1.48 0.28 -3.37
CA PHE A 148 2.25 0.99 -4.38
C PHE A 148 1.37 1.67 -5.43
N LEU A 149 0.42 0.93 -6.02
CA LEU A 149 -0.49 1.46 -7.06
C LEU A 149 -1.35 2.62 -6.53
N ARG A 150 -1.80 2.56 -5.27
CA ARG A 150 -2.48 3.67 -4.62
C ARG A 150 -1.56 4.87 -4.45
N ASN A 151 -0.35 4.67 -3.90
CA ASN A 151 0.58 5.76 -3.59
C ASN A 151 1.10 6.50 -4.81
N ILE A 152 1.13 5.85 -5.96
CA ILE A 152 1.44 6.52 -7.23
C ILE A 152 0.20 7.05 -7.96
N GLY A 153 -1.01 6.88 -7.40
CA GLY A 153 -2.27 7.35 -7.99
C GLY A 153 -2.71 6.62 -9.26
N PHE A 154 -2.13 5.44 -9.53
CA PHE A 154 -2.49 4.64 -10.71
C PHE A 154 -3.86 3.97 -10.54
N ASN A 155 -4.10 3.37 -9.37
CA ASN A 155 -5.40 2.80 -8.99
C ASN A 155 -5.61 2.89 -7.49
N GLN A 156 -6.75 3.43 -7.09
CA GLN A 156 -7.08 3.70 -5.69
C GLN A 156 -8.11 2.73 -5.10
N ASP A 157 -8.67 1.81 -5.90
CA ASP A 157 -9.78 0.94 -5.48
C ASP A 157 -9.33 -0.47 -5.05
N LEU A 158 -8.01 -0.73 -5.03
CA LEU A 158 -7.45 -1.98 -4.55
C LEU A 158 -7.38 -2.01 -3.03
N ALA A 159 -7.75 -3.14 -2.41
CA ALA A 159 -7.58 -3.31 -0.98
C ALA A 159 -6.09 -3.38 -0.58
N ILE A 160 -5.74 -2.77 0.55
CA ILE A 160 -4.43 -2.89 1.18
C ILE A 160 -4.60 -3.65 2.49
N LEU A 161 -4.74 -4.98 2.39
CA LEU A 161 -5.09 -5.86 3.51
C LEU A 161 -3.89 -6.07 4.44
N ASP A 162 -3.55 -5.06 5.21
CA ASP A 162 -2.59 -5.16 6.29
C ASP A 162 -3.24 -5.64 7.60
N ARG A 163 -2.44 -5.77 8.66
CA ARG A 163 -2.91 -6.26 9.96
C ARG A 163 -3.96 -5.34 10.60
N HIS A 164 -3.87 -4.02 10.38
CA HIS A 164 -4.81 -3.05 10.93
C HIS A 164 -6.15 -3.12 10.19
N ILE A 165 -6.10 -3.21 8.87
CA ILE A 165 -7.29 -3.38 8.04
C ILE A 165 -8.00 -4.70 8.36
N LEU A 166 -7.27 -5.83 8.34
CA LEU A 166 -7.85 -7.14 8.68
C LEU A 166 -8.46 -7.18 10.09
N LYS A 167 -7.81 -6.56 11.07
CA LYS A 167 -8.34 -6.44 12.44
C LYS A 167 -9.65 -5.67 12.48
N ASN A 168 -9.76 -4.57 11.73
CA ASN A 168 -10.97 -3.79 11.65
C ASN A 168 -12.08 -4.54 10.90
N LEU A 169 -11.77 -5.17 9.75
CA LEU A 169 -12.74 -5.98 9.02
C LEU A 169 -13.32 -7.10 9.88
N LYS A 170 -12.51 -7.73 10.74
CA LYS A 170 -13.01 -8.71 11.72
C LYS A 170 -13.91 -8.06 12.77
N LYS A 171 -13.54 -6.91 13.33
CA LYS A 171 -14.37 -6.19 14.33
C LYS A 171 -15.71 -5.73 13.74
N LEU A 172 -15.73 -5.46 12.44
CA LEU A 172 -16.90 -5.07 11.67
C LEU A 172 -17.74 -6.26 11.18
N ALA A 173 -17.33 -7.48 11.50
CA ALA A 173 -17.94 -8.72 11.01
C ALA A 173 -18.00 -8.83 9.47
N VAL A 174 -17.09 -8.14 8.77
CA VAL A 174 -16.89 -8.28 7.31
C VAL A 174 -16.18 -9.60 7.01
N ILE A 175 -15.30 -10.02 7.92
CA ILE A 175 -14.64 -11.33 7.88
C ILE A 175 -14.81 -12.05 9.23
N ASP A 176 -14.91 -13.38 9.18
CA ASP A 176 -15.17 -14.20 10.37
C ASP A 176 -13.92 -14.42 11.22
N SER A 177 -12.75 -14.50 10.59
CA SER A 177 -11.48 -14.80 11.24
C SER A 177 -10.38 -13.86 10.79
N PHE A 178 -9.38 -13.67 11.66
CA PHE A 178 -8.15 -12.95 11.36
C PHE A 178 -7.10 -13.97 10.90
N PRO A 179 -6.75 -14.03 9.59
CA PRO A 179 -5.78 -15.00 9.11
C PRO A 179 -4.35 -14.58 9.44
N ASP A 180 -3.51 -15.57 9.79
CA ASP A 180 -2.07 -15.34 10.04
C ASP A 180 -1.31 -15.00 8.75
N SER A 181 -1.74 -15.57 7.63
CA SER A 181 -1.24 -15.30 6.29
C SER A 181 -2.37 -15.39 5.26
N LEU A 182 -2.23 -14.69 4.15
CA LEU A 182 -3.21 -14.66 3.07
C LEU A 182 -2.65 -15.34 1.83
N SER A 183 -3.29 -16.42 1.41
CA SER A 183 -3.14 -16.91 0.04
C SER A 183 -3.78 -15.92 -0.95
N ARG A 184 -3.38 -15.99 -2.23
CA ARG A 184 -4.00 -15.18 -3.30
C ARG A 184 -5.54 -15.26 -3.28
N ARG A 185 -6.09 -16.48 -3.19
CA ARG A 185 -7.54 -16.69 -3.17
C ARG A 185 -8.21 -16.01 -1.97
N GLN A 186 -7.64 -16.16 -0.78
CA GLN A 186 -8.16 -15.53 0.43
C GLN A 186 -8.09 -14.00 0.34
N TYR A 187 -6.97 -13.46 -0.18
CA TYR A 187 -6.81 -12.02 -0.36
C TYR A 187 -7.93 -11.44 -1.24
N LEU A 188 -8.15 -12.02 -2.43
CA LEU A 188 -9.18 -11.57 -3.36
C LEU A 188 -10.59 -11.74 -2.79
N THR A 189 -10.86 -12.83 -2.05
CA THR A 189 -12.14 -13.01 -1.36
C THR A 189 -12.40 -11.93 -0.31
N ILE A 190 -11.40 -11.56 0.47
CA ILE A 190 -11.54 -10.50 1.49
C ILE A 190 -11.67 -9.12 0.82
N GLU A 191 -10.95 -8.88 -0.27
CA GLU A 191 -11.06 -7.64 -1.04
C GLU A 191 -12.48 -7.40 -1.54
N VAL A 192 -13.13 -8.43 -2.12
CA VAL A 192 -14.55 -8.34 -2.53
C VAL A 192 -15.46 -8.01 -1.34
N LYS A 193 -15.30 -8.69 -0.21
CA LYS A 193 -16.09 -8.40 1.00
C LYS A 193 -15.86 -6.97 1.53
N MET A 194 -14.63 -6.46 1.44
CA MET A 194 -14.32 -5.09 1.83
C MET A 194 -14.96 -4.08 0.88
N GLN A 195 -15.02 -4.39 -0.41
CA GLN A 195 -15.70 -3.59 -1.41
C GLN A 195 -17.21 -3.54 -1.16
N GLU A 196 -17.86 -4.69 -0.96
CA GLU A 196 -19.28 -4.77 -0.60
C GLU A 196 -19.59 -3.96 0.68
N PHE A 197 -18.71 -4.02 1.67
CA PHE A 197 -18.84 -3.23 2.88
C PHE A 197 -18.68 -1.72 2.61
N SER A 198 -17.73 -1.31 1.78
CA SER A 198 -17.48 0.08 1.39
C SER A 198 -18.74 0.68 0.72
N GLU A 199 -19.39 -0.08 -0.16
CA GLU A 199 -20.65 0.29 -0.80
C GLU A 199 -21.79 0.43 0.21
N ALA A 200 -21.93 -0.53 1.13
CA ALA A 200 -22.98 -0.53 2.16
C ALA A 200 -22.87 0.64 3.15
N VAL A 201 -21.66 1.11 3.43
CA VAL A 201 -21.44 2.27 4.34
C VAL A 201 -21.33 3.59 3.59
N HIS A 202 -21.34 3.58 2.25
CA HIS A 202 -21.18 4.75 1.37
C HIS A 202 -19.85 5.50 1.58
N ILE A 203 -18.77 4.76 1.82
CA ILE A 203 -17.40 5.30 1.91
C ILE A 203 -16.58 4.65 0.79
N PRO A 204 -16.00 5.42 -0.17
CA PRO A 204 -15.19 4.84 -1.23
C PRO A 204 -14.08 3.95 -0.70
N MET A 205 -13.75 2.88 -1.43
CA MET A 205 -12.78 1.87 -1.02
C MET A 205 -11.43 2.48 -0.62
N SER A 206 -10.93 3.42 -1.42
CA SER A 206 -9.70 4.17 -1.18
C SER A 206 -9.74 5.03 0.08
N HIS A 207 -10.90 5.58 0.42
CA HIS A 207 -11.11 6.37 1.64
C HIS A 207 -11.25 5.46 2.86
N LEU A 208 -11.94 4.33 2.71
CA LEU A 208 -12.18 3.37 3.80
C LEU A 208 -10.86 2.82 4.35
N ASP A 209 -9.89 2.53 3.48
CA ASP A 209 -8.55 2.12 3.88
C ASP A 209 -7.91 3.13 4.86
N PHE A 210 -7.92 4.42 4.51
CA PHE A 210 -7.39 5.49 5.36
C PHE A 210 -8.15 5.64 6.68
N VAL A 211 -9.48 5.56 6.66
CA VAL A 211 -10.31 5.66 7.88
C VAL A 211 -9.99 4.52 8.85
N LEU A 212 -9.92 3.29 8.34
CA LEU A 212 -9.61 2.12 9.15
C LEU A 212 -8.17 2.15 9.67
N TRP A 213 -7.23 2.64 8.87
CA TRP A 213 -5.84 2.84 9.29
C TRP A 213 -5.74 3.93 10.36
N TYR A 214 -6.33 5.10 10.13
CA TYR A 214 -6.33 6.21 11.07
C TYR A 214 -6.90 5.81 12.45
N LYS A 215 -7.96 5.03 12.45
CA LYS A 215 -8.58 4.52 13.69
C LYS A 215 -7.62 3.72 14.57
N GLU A 216 -6.64 3.05 13.99
CA GLU A 216 -5.66 2.23 14.73
C GLU A 216 -4.36 2.99 15.01
N THR A 217 -3.99 3.98 14.22
CA THR A 217 -2.69 4.66 14.27
C THR A 217 -2.77 6.13 14.68
N GLY A 218 -3.91 6.78 14.47
CA GLY A 218 -4.08 8.23 14.67
C GLY A 218 -3.46 9.10 13.57
N GLU A 219 -2.99 8.51 12.47
CA GLU A 219 -2.28 9.21 11.42
C GLU A 219 -2.83 8.85 10.04
N ILE A 220 -2.87 9.84 9.12
CA ILE A 220 -3.12 9.62 7.70
C ILE A 220 -1.76 9.64 7.00
N LEU A 221 -1.17 8.47 6.86
CA LEU A 221 0.12 8.26 6.19
C LEU A 221 -0.07 7.67 4.79
N LYS A 222 1.08 7.44 4.10
CA LYS A 222 1.12 6.67 2.86
C LYS A 222 0.57 5.26 3.07
#